data_c87302e2e750f0ac4846c24261512029
#
_entry.id   c87302e2e750f0ac4846c24261512029
#
_cell.length_a   1.000
_cell.length_b   1.000
_cell.length_c   1.000
_cell.angle_alpha   90.00
_cell.angle_beta   90.00
_cell.angle_gamma   90.00
#
_symmetry.space_group_name_H-M   'P 1'
#
loop_
_entity.id
_entity.type
_entity.pdbx_description
1 polymer ?
#
loop_
_entity_poly.entity_id
_entity_poly.type
_entity_poly.pdbx_seq_one_letter_code
_entity_poly.pdbx_strand_id
1 'polypeptide(L)'
;DHVGGLDDLDQVVDRLAALVSKIERTEAIDNLVEIVEASDVVMVARGDLGVEIGDAELPGLQKKIIRESLAQNKVVITATQMLQSMVESPLPTRAEVLDVANAVIDGTDAVMLSAETAAGAYPVKAVEAMARICLGAERQFQTETDYGKAQRNLERADQAIAMATMFLSEHIGVRAIVAMTESGGTPRFLSRFRASAPIYAITRHDGARRQMALMRDVFPINFDSRGLTPREAARGSIRVLVNAQLLEVGDRVVFTSGEHMETHGATNTLRLLQVAPDGNASGLGDL
;
A
#
# COMPACT_ATOMS: atom_id res chain seq x y z
N ASP A 1 -26.29 18.69 30.80
CA ASP A 1 -26.59 17.86 29.65
C ASP A 1 -25.66 18.25 28.50
N HIS A 2 -24.40 17.79 28.55
CA HIS A 2 -23.44 17.94 27.47
C HIS A 2 -23.48 16.67 26.58
N VAL A 3 -24.05 16.83 25.42
CA VAL A 3 -23.85 15.91 24.33
C VAL A 3 -22.37 16.06 23.92
N GLY A 4 -21.55 15.08 24.24
CA GLY A 4 -20.16 15.02 23.76
C GLY A 4 -20.14 15.18 22.23
N GLY A 5 -19.31 16.12 21.77
CA GLY A 5 -19.28 16.52 20.39
C GLY A 5 -18.79 15.41 19.44
N LEU A 6 -19.05 15.60 18.15
CA LEU A 6 -18.60 14.73 17.04
C LEU A 6 -17.08 14.45 17.06
N ASP A 7 -16.29 15.34 17.68
CA ASP A 7 -14.84 15.21 17.85
C ASP A 7 -14.41 14.00 18.70
N ASP A 8 -15.28 13.54 19.62
CA ASP A 8 -15.03 12.33 20.43
C ASP A 8 -15.27 11.04 19.64
N LEU A 9 -16.17 11.09 18.66
CA LEU A 9 -16.45 9.93 17.77
C LEU A 9 -15.30 9.70 16.78
N ASP A 10 -14.70 10.78 16.25
CA ASP A 10 -13.55 10.69 15.36
C ASP A 10 -12.32 10.09 16.09
N GLN A 11 -12.09 10.45 17.36
CA GLN A 11 -11.02 9.84 18.17
C GLN A 11 -11.28 8.37 18.54
N VAL A 12 -12.53 7.96 18.66
CA VAL A 12 -12.91 6.57 18.94
C VAL A 12 -12.82 5.71 17.68
N VAL A 13 -13.20 6.26 16.52
CA VAL A 13 -13.09 5.56 15.23
C VAL A 13 -11.61 5.37 14.85
N ASP A 14 -10.76 6.35 15.11
CA ASP A 14 -9.30 6.25 14.85
C ASP A 14 -8.60 5.14 15.67
N ARG A 15 -9.26 4.63 16.71
CA ARG A 15 -8.73 3.56 17.58
C ARG A 15 -9.27 2.16 17.28
N LEU A 16 -10.36 2.00 16.52
CA LEU A 16 -11.08 0.73 16.48
C LEU A 16 -11.03 -0.04 15.16
N ALA A 17 -11.09 0.59 14.00
CA ALA A 17 -10.97 -0.09 12.71
C ALA A 17 -10.84 0.91 11.55
N ALA A 18 -10.25 0.47 10.42
CA ALA A 18 -10.30 1.23 9.17
C ALA A 18 -11.71 1.14 8.56
N LEU A 19 -12.25 2.29 8.11
CA LEU A 19 -13.52 2.34 7.40
C LEU A 19 -13.34 1.93 5.94
N VAL A 20 -13.94 0.80 5.55
CA VAL A 20 -13.94 0.31 4.17
C VAL A 20 -15.27 0.63 3.52
N SER A 21 -15.30 1.57 2.59
CA SER A 21 -16.51 1.90 1.83
C SER A 21 -16.60 1.05 0.58
N LYS A 22 -17.69 0.30 0.45
CA LYS A 22 -18.00 -0.50 -0.75
C LYS A 22 -18.74 0.36 -1.77
N ILE A 23 -18.16 0.51 -2.95
CA ILE A 23 -18.81 1.18 -4.09
C ILE A 23 -19.54 0.10 -4.89
N GLU A 24 -20.87 0.05 -4.75
CA GLU A 24 -21.70 -1.01 -5.33
C GLU A 24 -23.03 -0.49 -5.89
N ARG A 25 -23.29 0.82 -5.82
CA ARG A 25 -24.56 1.43 -6.24
C ARG A 25 -24.31 2.65 -7.12
N THR A 26 -25.29 2.97 -7.98
CA THR A 26 -25.23 4.15 -8.87
C THR A 26 -25.06 5.45 -8.08
N GLU A 27 -25.78 5.63 -6.97
CA GLU A 27 -25.69 6.82 -6.14
C GLU A 27 -24.29 7.00 -5.53
N ALA A 28 -23.56 5.91 -5.31
CA ALA A 28 -22.16 5.98 -4.84
C ALA A 28 -21.21 6.50 -5.93
N ILE A 29 -21.54 6.31 -7.20
CA ILE A 29 -20.75 6.87 -8.33
C ILE A 29 -20.96 8.38 -8.45
N ASP A 30 -22.18 8.86 -8.19
CA ASP A 30 -22.52 10.27 -8.23
C ASP A 30 -21.86 11.05 -7.06
N ASN A 31 -21.71 10.41 -5.90
CA ASN A 31 -21.10 10.97 -4.69
C ASN A 31 -19.67 10.41 -4.43
N LEU A 32 -18.99 9.93 -5.46
CA LEU A 32 -17.74 9.17 -5.31
C LEU A 32 -16.65 9.95 -4.58
N VAL A 33 -16.46 11.23 -4.91
CA VAL A 33 -15.41 12.08 -4.32
C VAL A 33 -15.57 12.19 -2.81
N GLU A 34 -16.78 12.49 -2.36
CA GLU A 34 -17.09 12.66 -0.93
C GLU A 34 -17.00 11.34 -0.15
N ILE A 35 -17.45 10.23 -0.77
CA ILE A 35 -17.33 8.90 -0.16
C ILE A 35 -15.86 8.50 -0.02
N VAL A 36 -15.05 8.75 -1.05
CA VAL A 36 -13.60 8.46 -1.02
C VAL A 36 -12.93 9.31 0.06
N GLU A 37 -13.27 10.60 0.16
CA GLU A 37 -12.72 11.50 1.18
C GLU A 37 -13.00 10.97 2.60
N ALA A 38 -14.23 10.54 2.88
CA ALA A 38 -14.67 10.03 4.17
C ALA A 38 -14.14 8.63 4.50
N SER A 39 -13.52 7.92 3.55
CA SER A 39 -13.08 6.52 3.70
C SER A 39 -11.59 6.41 4.04
N ASP A 40 -11.20 5.33 4.73
CA ASP A 40 -9.81 4.89 4.84
C ASP A 40 -9.43 4.00 3.67
N VAL A 41 -10.35 3.12 3.28
CA VAL A 41 -10.20 2.15 2.20
C VAL A 41 -11.45 2.18 1.33
N VAL A 42 -11.29 2.08 0.03
CA VAL A 42 -12.39 1.97 -0.94
C VAL A 42 -12.39 0.58 -1.56
N MET A 43 -13.54 -0.03 -1.65
CA MET A 43 -13.71 -1.33 -2.32
C MET A 43 -14.58 -1.20 -3.56
N VAL A 44 -14.05 -1.59 -4.70
CA VAL A 44 -14.81 -1.73 -5.95
C VAL A 44 -15.53 -3.07 -5.89
N ALA A 45 -16.82 -3.08 -5.57
CA ALA A 45 -17.64 -4.28 -5.46
C ALA A 45 -18.32 -4.58 -6.80
N ARG A 46 -17.58 -5.22 -7.71
CA ARG A 46 -17.97 -5.37 -9.12
C ARG A 46 -19.23 -6.20 -9.35
N GLY A 47 -19.50 -7.19 -8.49
CA GLY A 47 -20.69 -8.03 -8.61
C GLY A 47 -21.96 -7.22 -8.50
N ASP A 48 -22.13 -6.50 -7.41
CA ASP A 48 -23.34 -5.70 -7.13
C ASP A 48 -23.42 -4.48 -8.06
N LEU A 49 -22.28 -3.80 -8.27
CA LEU A 49 -22.18 -2.65 -9.17
C LEU A 49 -22.56 -3.02 -10.62
N GLY A 50 -22.08 -4.18 -11.12
CA GLY A 50 -22.38 -4.65 -12.47
C GLY A 50 -23.85 -5.02 -12.66
N VAL A 51 -24.54 -5.51 -11.63
CA VAL A 51 -25.99 -5.75 -11.67
C VAL A 51 -26.76 -4.44 -11.80
N GLU A 52 -26.30 -3.38 -11.15
CA GLU A 52 -27.03 -2.11 -11.11
C GLU A 52 -26.80 -1.24 -12.34
N ILE A 53 -25.59 -1.20 -12.86
CA ILE A 53 -25.20 -0.29 -13.97
C ILE A 53 -24.99 -0.99 -15.32
N GLY A 54 -24.94 -2.32 -15.32
CA GLY A 54 -24.62 -3.13 -16.49
C GLY A 54 -23.13 -3.42 -16.66
N ASP A 55 -22.82 -4.50 -17.37
CA ASP A 55 -21.48 -5.03 -17.61
C ASP A 55 -20.64 -4.18 -18.53
N ALA A 56 -21.27 -3.46 -19.48
CA ALA A 56 -20.58 -2.62 -20.43
C ALA A 56 -19.89 -1.40 -19.80
N GLU A 57 -20.49 -0.81 -18.77
CA GLU A 57 -19.99 0.38 -18.08
C GLU A 57 -19.00 0.05 -16.95
N LEU A 58 -19.09 -1.16 -16.41
CA LEU A 58 -18.33 -1.59 -15.24
C LEU A 58 -16.80 -1.40 -15.36
N PRO A 59 -16.13 -1.75 -16.49
CA PRO A 59 -14.68 -1.57 -16.60
C PRO A 59 -14.26 -0.09 -16.54
N GLY A 60 -15.05 0.81 -17.14
CA GLY A 60 -14.83 2.26 -17.09
C GLY A 60 -14.95 2.80 -15.67
N LEU A 61 -15.96 2.36 -14.93
CA LEU A 61 -16.21 2.77 -13.55
C LEU A 61 -15.16 2.21 -12.59
N GLN A 62 -14.73 0.97 -12.76
CA GLN A 62 -13.60 0.43 -11.99
C GLN A 62 -12.38 1.36 -12.09
N LYS A 63 -11.98 1.73 -13.29
CA LYS A 63 -10.85 2.65 -13.52
C LYS A 63 -11.08 4.04 -12.91
N LYS A 64 -12.32 4.55 -12.97
CA LYS A 64 -12.69 5.85 -12.37
C LYS A 64 -12.55 5.79 -10.83
N ILE A 65 -13.10 4.75 -10.19
CA ILE A 65 -13.06 4.57 -8.74
C ILE A 65 -11.60 4.40 -8.26
N ILE A 66 -10.82 3.54 -8.92
CA ILE A 66 -9.41 3.34 -8.56
C ILE A 66 -8.65 4.67 -8.69
N ARG A 67 -8.80 5.39 -9.80
CA ARG A 67 -8.13 6.66 -10.05
C ARG A 67 -8.47 7.72 -9.00
N GLU A 68 -9.76 7.85 -8.63
CA GLU A 68 -10.22 8.79 -7.61
C GLU A 68 -9.64 8.43 -6.23
N SER A 69 -9.68 7.16 -5.85
CA SER A 69 -9.11 6.67 -4.60
C SER A 69 -7.61 6.95 -4.50
N LEU A 70 -6.85 6.68 -5.56
CA LEU A 70 -5.42 6.96 -5.61
C LEU A 70 -5.11 8.47 -5.60
N ALA A 71 -5.96 9.30 -6.24
CA ALA A 71 -5.80 10.75 -6.26
C ALA A 71 -5.94 11.35 -4.86
N GLN A 72 -6.82 10.79 -4.03
CA GLN A 72 -7.02 11.18 -2.63
C GLN A 72 -6.13 10.37 -1.65
N ASN A 73 -5.15 9.62 -2.18
CA ASN A 73 -4.20 8.83 -1.39
C ASN A 73 -4.87 7.78 -0.49
N LYS A 74 -6.01 7.21 -0.94
CA LYS A 74 -6.72 6.13 -0.24
C LYS A 74 -6.30 4.76 -0.75
N VAL A 75 -6.41 3.75 0.11
CA VAL A 75 -6.21 2.35 -0.27
C VAL A 75 -7.41 1.88 -1.07
N VAL A 76 -7.19 1.12 -2.15
CA VAL A 76 -8.28 0.59 -2.98
C VAL A 76 -8.16 -0.91 -3.16
N ILE A 77 -9.30 -1.60 -2.98
CA ILE A 77 -9.44 -3.05 -3.15
C ILE A 77 -10.37 -3.30 -4.34
N THR A 78 -9.94 -4.12 -5.30
CA THR A 78 -10.83 -4.62 -6.35
C THR A 78 -11.35 -5.99 -5.96
N ALA A 79 -12.66 -6.13 -5.89
CA ALA A 79 -13.34 -7.27 -5.30
C ALA A 79 -14.39 -7.87 -6.22
N THR A 80 -14.77 -9.12 -5.93
CA THR A 80 -15.81 -9.94 -6.54
C THR A 80 -15.56 -10.35 -7.99
N GLN A 81 -15.94 -11.57 -8.34
CA GLN A 81 -15.85 -12.14 -9.69
C GLN A 81 -14.45 -12.07 -10.30
N MET A 82 -13.40 -12.24 -9.46
CA MET A 82 -12.01 -12.18 -9.94
C MET A 82 -11.59 -13.47 -10.65
N LEU A 83 -11.83 -14.63 -10.02
CA LEU A 83 -11.52 -15.97 -10.54
C LEU A 83 -12.74 -16.88 -10.35
N GLN A 84 -13.93 -16.39 -10.70
CA GLN A 84 -15.22 -17.03 -10.40
C GLN A 84 -15.28 -18.49 -10.88
N SER A 85 -14.69 -18.82 -12.02
CA SER A 85 -14.65 -20.20 -12.54
C SER A 85 -13.94 -21.16 -11.59
N MET A 86 -13.02 -20.65 -10.75
CA MET A 86 -12.26 -21.47 -9.81
C MET A 86 -13.05 -21.92 -8.59
N VAL A 87 -14.32 -21.52 -8.44
CA VAL A 87 -15.25 -22.14 -7.50
C VAL A 87 -15.39 -23.63 -7.81
N GLU A 88 -15.45 -23.99 -9.10
CA GLU A 88 -15.66 -25.36 -9.56
C GLU A 88 -14.49 -25.92 -10.40
N SER A 89 -13.58 -25.06 -10.88
CA SER A 89 -12.44 -25.43 -11.74
C SER A 89 -11.11 -25.24 -11.01
N PRO A 90 -10.12 -26.16 -11.19
CA PRO A 90 -8.80 -25.99 -10.62
C PRO A 90 -7.93 -24.94 -11.32
N LEU A 91 -8.39 -24.39 -12.45
CA LEU A 91 -7.69 -23.39 -13.26
C LEU A 91 -8.63 -22.27 -13.66
N PRO A 92 -8.16 -21.00 -13.66
CA PRO A 92 -8.94 -19.89 -14.13
C PRO A 92 -9.06 -19.87 -15.65
N THR A 93 -10.06 -19.18 -16.17
CA THR A 93 -10.16 -18.86 -17.60
C THR A 93 -9.14 -17.77 -17.98
N ARG A 94 -8.84 -17.67 -19.28
CA ARG A 94 -7.95 -16.60 -19.80
C ARG A 94 -8.54 -15.19 -19.59
N ALA A 95 -9.87 -15.06 -19.65
CA ALA A 95 -10.54 -13.79 -19.40
C ALA A 95 -10.37 -13.32 -17.95
N GLU A 96 -10.49 -14.23 -16.99
CA GLU A 96 -10.26 -13.94 -15.57
C GLU A 96 -8.80 -13.59 -15.28
N VAL A 97 -7.85 -14.28 -15.91
CA VAL A 97 -6.42 -13.93 -15.80
C VAL A 97 -6.16 -12.50 -16.29
N LEU A 98 -6.76 -12.10 -17.43
CA LEU A 98 -6.64 -10.75 -17.95
C LEU A 98 -7.35 -9.73 -17.06
N ASP A 99 -8.47 -10.08 -16.47
CA ASP A 99 -9.24 -9.22 -15.59
C ASP A 99 -8.48 -8.90 -14.29
N VAL A 100 -7.94 -9.92 -13.63
CA VAL A 100 -7.06 -9.73 -12.47
C VAL A 100 -5.84 -8.88 -12.83
N ALA A 101 -5.16 -9.20 -13.94
CA ALA A 101 -4.01 -8.44 -14.40
C ALA A 101 -4.37 -6.96 -14.64
N ASN A 102 -5.52 -6.68 -15.26
CA ASN A 102 -5.99 -5.31 -15.47
C ASN A 102 -6.26 -4.57 -14.17
N ALA A 103 -6.84 -5.20 -13.15
CA ALA A 103 -7.03 -4.57 -11.83
C ALA A 103 -5.68 -4.14 -11.21
N VAL A 104 -4.65 -4.98 -11.30
CA VAL A 104 -3.27 -4.65 -10.86
C VAL A 104 -2.71 -3.49 -11.69
N ILE A 105 -2.91 -3.52 -13.01
CA ILE A 105 -2.50 -2.48 -13.96
C ILE A 105 -3.15 -1.14 -13.65
N ASP A 106 -4.44 -1.16 -13.34
CA ASP A 106 -5.19 0.04 -12.99
C ASP A 106 -4.69 0.68 -11.69
N GLY A 107 -3.92 -0.07 -10.87
CA GLY A 107 -3.24 0.44 -9.68
C GLY A 107 -3.96 0.12 -8.38
N THR A 108 -4.84 -0.89 -8.35
CA THR A 108 -5.43 -1.36 -7.08
C THR A 108 -4.34 -1.76 -6.07
N ASP A 109 -4.56 -1.50 -4.79
CA ASP A 109 -3.65 -1.91 -3.71
C ASP A 109 -3.76 -3.39 -3.41
N ALA A 110 -4.98 -3.92 -3.47
CA ALA A 110 -5.26 -5.33 -3.22
C ALA A 110 -6.37 -5.84 -4.14
N VAL A 111 -6.38 -7.15 -4.36
CA VAL A 111 -7.46 -7.90 -5.00
C VAL A 111 -8.07 -8.87 -4.00
N MET A 112 -9.37 -9.12 -4.08
CA MET A 112 -10.07 -9.95 -3.10
C MET A 112 -10.79 -11.11 -3.79
N LEU A 113 -10.53 -12.33 -3.30
CA LEU A 113 -11.32 -13.52 -3.58
C LEU A 113 -12.50 -13.61 -2.61
N SER A 114 -13.61 -14.17 -3.06
CA SER A 114 -14.85 -14.35 -2.29
C SER A 114 -15.26 -15.83 -2.26
N ALA A 115 -16.19 -16.20 -3.11
CA ALA A 115 -16.70 -17.57 -3.20
C ALA A 115 -15.60 -18.59 -3.55
N GLU A 116 -14.61 -18.18 -4.32
CA GLU A 116 -13.48 -19.00 -4.76
C GLU A 116 -12.71 -19.61 -3.58
N THR A 117 -12.64 -18.89 -2.45
CA THR A 117 -11.96 -19.34 -1.23
C THR A 117 -12.93 -19.74 -0.11
N ALA A 118 -14.14 -19.14 -0.07
CA ALA A 118 -15.10 -19.37 1.01
C ALA A 118 -15.94 -20.65 0.80
N ALA A 119 -16.27 -20.99 -0.45
CA ALA A 119 -17.16 -22.10 -0.80
C ALA A 119 -16.63 -22.95 -1.97
N GLY A 120 -15.57 -22.52 -2.64
CA GLY A 120 -15.02 -23.20 -3.82
C GLY A 120 -14.36 -24.54 -3.51
N ALA A 121 -14.31 -25.40 -4.51
CA ALA A 121 -13.66 -26.72 -4.40
C ALA A 121 -12.11 -26.63 -4.39
N TYR A 122 -11.52 -25.50 -4.82
CA TYR A 122 -10.08 -25.35 -5.00
C TYR A 122 -9.51 -24.07 -4.34
N PRO A 123 -9.78 -23.80 -3.04
CA PRO A 123 -9.43 -22.53 -2.41
C PRO A 123 -7.92 -22.21 -2.45
N VAL A 124 -7.06 -23.18 -2.19
CA VAL A 124 -5.59 -23.00 -2.23
C VAL A 124 -5.13 -22.65 -3.65
N LYS A 125 -5.63 -23.37 -4.66
CA LYS A 125 -5.27 -23.10 -6.07
C LYS A 125 -5.76 -21.73 -6.53
N ALA A 126 -6.89 -21.25 -6.03
CA ALA A 126 -7.40 -19.92 -6.33
C ALA A 126 -6.45 -18.84 -5.80
N VAL A 127 -5.96 -18.97 -4.56
CA VAL A 127 -4.95 -18.05 -3.99
C VAL A 127 -3.63 -18.12 -4.75
N GLU A 128 -3.13 -19.31 -5.07
CA GLU A 128 -1.91 -19.50 -5.87
C GLU A 128 -2.03 -18.87 -7.27
N ALA A 129 -3.18 -19.05 -7.93
CA ALA A 129 -3.45 -18.46 -9.23
C ALA A 129 -3.48 -16.93 -9.14
N MET A 130 -4.18 -16.37 -8.15
CA MET A 130 -4.25 -14.95 -7.90
C MET A 130 -2.85 -14.35 -7.69
N ALA A 131 -2.06 -14.92 -6.79
CA ALA A 131 -0.69 -14.47 -6.50
C ALA A 131 0.19 -14.51 -7.76
N ARG A 132 0.13 -15.59 -8.52
CA ARG A 132 0.90 -15.74 -9.78
C ARG A 132 0.53 -14.69 -10.82
N ILE A 133 -0.77 -14.37 -10.95
CA ILE A 133 -1.25 -13.37 -11.90
C ILE A 133 -0.82 -11.98 -11.48
N CYS A 134 -0.97 -11.61 -10.20
CA CYS A 134 -0.52 -10.33 -9.66
C CYS A 134 0.98 -10.13 -9.91
N LEU A 135 1.82 -11.08 -9.51
CA LEU A 135 3.27 -11.03 -9.73
C LEU A 135 3.63 -10.96 -11.23
N GLY A 136 2.84 -11.59 -12.10
CA GLY A 136 3.02 -11.52 -13.55
C GLY A 136 2.71 -10.13 -14.10
N ALA A 137 1.63 -9.51 -13.63
CA ALA A 137 1.22 -8.18 -14.02
C ALA A 137 2.21 -7.12 -13.53
N GLU A 138 2.65 -7.19 -12.27
CA GLU A 138 3.61 -6.26 -11.67
C GLU A 138 4.94 -6.20 -12.42
N ARG A 139 5.46 -7.34 -12.89
CA ARG A 139 6.70 -7.39 -13.65
C ARG A 139 6.68 -6.62 -14.97
N GLN A 140 5.51 -6.47 -15.59
CA GLN A 140 5.38 -5.74 -16.86
C GLN A 140 5.39 -4.22 -16.70
N PHE A 141 5.15 -3.72 -15.48
CA PHE A 141 5.04 -2.30 -15.18
C PHE A 141 6.32 -1.62 -14.71
N GLN A 142 7.37 -2.38 -14.41
CA GLN A 142 8.66 -1.83 -13.97
C GLN A 142 9.33 -0.91 -15.00
N THR A 143 8.79 -0.83 -16.22
CA THR A 143 9.38 -0.07 -17.32
C THR A 143 8.82 1.33 -17.53
N GLU A 144 7.68 1.67 -16.92
CA GLU A 144 7.06 3.00 -17.09
C GLU A 144 6.86 3.69 -15.75
N THR A 145 7.91 4.30 -15.24
CA THR A 145 7.77 5.19 -14.08
C THR A 145 7.04 6.45 -14.54
N ASP A 146 5.79 6.58 -14.14
CA ASP A 146 4.99 7.76 -14.44
C ASP A 146 5.43 8.94 -13.55
N TYR A 147 6.55 9.57 -13.94
CA TYR A 147 6.97 10.85 -13.35
C TYR A 147 6.01 12.00 -13.69
N GLY A 148 5.00 11.81 -14.52
CA GLY A 148 3.95 12.80 -14.74
C GLY A 148 3.21 13.17 -13.45
N LYS A 149 3.21 12.29 -12.46
CA LYS A 149 2.77 12.62 -11.08
C LYS A 149 3.70 13.56 -10.35
N ALA A 150 4.96 13.68 -10.77
CA ALA A 150 5.95 14.62 -10.22
C ALA A 150 5.64 16.10 -10.52
N GLN A 151 4.70 16.40 -11.42
CA GLN A 151 4.24 17.77 -11.71
C GLN A 151 3.13 18.24 -10.76
N ARG A 152 2.68 17.42 -9.79
CA ARG A 152 1.75 17.87 -8.76
C ARG A 152 2.46 18.81 -7.80
N ASN A 153 1.84 19.95 -7.49
CA ASN A 153 2.28 20.76 -6.37
C ASN A 153 2.15 19.92 -5.09
N LEU A 154 3.27 19.63 -4.46
CA LEU A 154 3.32 18.90 -3.21
C LEU A 154 3.15 19.90 -2.08
N GLU A 155 2.11 19.73 -1.30
CA GLU A 155 1.79 20.66 -0.21
C GLU A 155 2.54 20.32 1.09
N ARG A 156 3.07 19.09 1.19
CA ARG A 156 3.67 18.56 2.42
C ARG A 156 5.08 18.01 2.19
N ALA A 157 5.94 18.20 3.18
CA ALA A 157 7.33 17.72 3.13
C ALA A 157 7.44 16.19 3.00
N ASP A 158 6.57 15.44 3.69
CA ASP A 158 6.57 13.97 3.62
C ASP A 158 6.20 13.42 2.23
N GLN A 159 5.36 14.12 1.46
CA GLN A 159 5.07 13.80 0.06
C GLN A 159 6.29 14.04 -0.82
N ALA A 160 6.99 15.16 -0.62
CA ALA A 160 8.20 15.49 -1.36
C ALA A 160 9.34 14.48 -1.07
N ILE A 161 9.51 14.10 0.19
CA ILE A 161 10.46 13.06 0.59
C ILE A 161 10.10 11.71 -0.03
N ALA A 162 8.81 11.32 -0.04
CA ALA A 162 8.38 10.09 -0.69
C ALA A 162 8.72 10.08 -2.19
N MET A 163 8.45 11.17 -2.90
CA MET A 163 8.78 11.29 -4.32
C MET A 163 10.30 11.21 -4.56
N ALA A 164 11.09 11.94 -3.77
CA ALA A 164 12.56 11.90 -3.85
C ALA A 164 13.11 10.50 -3.53
N THR A 165 12.50 9.81 -2.56
CA THR A 165 12.82 8.42 -2.21
C THR A 165 12.62 7.50 -3.39
N MET A 166 11.48 7.61 -4.08
CA MET A 166 11.17 6.79 -5.24
C MET A 166 12.12 7.07 -6.40
N PHE A 167 12.36 8.34 -6.70
CA PHE A 167 13.33 8.73 -7.73
C PHE A 167 14.72 8.15 -7.44
N LEU A 168 15.20 8.30 -6.21
CA LEU A 168 16.49 7.79 -5.81
C LEU A 168 16.55 6.26 -5.91
N SER A 169 15.52 5.55 -5.42
CA SER A 169 15.48 4.08 -5.40
C SER A 169 15.60 3.47 -6.79
N GLU A 170 14.98 4.08 -7.78
CA GLU A 170 15.02 3.60 -9.17
C GLU A 170 16.36 3.86 -9.85
N HIS A 171 16.94 5.04 -9.64
CA HIS A 171 18.17 5.44 -10.34
C HIS A 171 19.45 4.82 -9.76
N ILE A 172 19.46 4.50 -8.46
CA ILE A 172 20.62 3.89 -7.80
C ILE A 172 20.52 2.36 -7.75
N GLY A 173 19.32 1.80 -7.95
CA GLY A 173 19.06 0.37 -7.83
C GLY A 173 19.29 -0.12 -6.40
N VAL A 174 18.35 0.22 -5.49
CA VAL A 174 18.40 -0.24 -4.09
C VAL A 174 17.68 -1.57 -3.90
N ARG A 175 18.06 -2.30 -2.87
CA ARG A 175 17.44 -3.57 -2.50
C ARG A 175 16.05 -3.36 -1.87
N ALA A 176 15.89 -2.28 -1.11
CA ALA A 176 14.64 -1.96 -0.42
C ALA A 176 14.54 -0.47 -0.09
N ILE A 177 13.32 -0.02 0.18
CA ILE A 177 13.00 1.23 0.85
C ILE A 177 12.61 0.91 2.28
N VAL A 178 13.21 1.58 3.27
CA VAL A 178 12.91 1.40 4.69
C VAL A 178 12.30 2.68 5.22
N ALA A 179 11.03 2.64 5.60
CA ALA A 179 10.28 3.83 6.02
C ALA A 179 9.86 3.72 7.49
N MET A 180 10.45 4.57 8.35
CA MET A 180 9.98 4.74 9.72
C MET A 180 8.64 5.48 9.70
N THR A 181 7.66 4.99 10.46
CA THR A 181 6.33 5.61 10.48
C THR A 181 5.58 5.31 11.78
N GLU A 182 4.79 6.26 12.24
CA GLU A 182 3.86 6.08 13.37
C GLU A 182 2.47 5.63 12.87
N SER A 183 1.96 6.27 11.83
CA SER A 183 0.57 6.07 11.33
C SER A 183 0.47 5.35 9.98
N GLY A 184 1.59 5.11 9.30
CA GLY A 184 1.57 4.58 7.93
C GLY A 184 1.49 5.64 6.82
N GLY A 185 1.56 6.93 7.14
CA GLY A 185 1.45 8.02 6.16
C GLY A 185 2.53 7.97 5.08
N THR A 186 3.80 7.90 5.46
CA THR A 186 4.93 7.83 4.51
C THR A 186 4.89 6.58 3.62
N PRO A 187 4.71 5.35 4.14
CA PRO A 187 4.53 4.17 3.31
C PRO A 187 3.34 4.28 2.36
N ARG A 188 2.24 4.92 2.77
CA ARG A 188 1.09 5.18 1.91
C ARG A 188 1.46 6.06 0.71
N PHE A 189 2.21 7.15 0.91
CA PHE A 189 2.69 7.98 -0.20
C PHE A 189 3.65 7.20 -1.10
N LEU A 190 4.58 6.45 -0.52
CA LEU A 190 5.52 5.61 -1.27
C LEU A 190 4.78 4.57 -2.14
N SER A 191 3.74 3.92 -1.61
CA SER A 191 2.97 2.91 -2.34
C SER A 191 2.16 3.48 -3.53
N ARG A 192 1.95 4.80 -3.59
CA ARG A 192 1.30 5.47 -4.75
C ARG A 192 2.20 5.53 -5.98
N PHE A 193 3.50 5.41 -5.78
CA PHE A 193 4.46 5.22 -6.85
C PHE A 193 4.64 3.71 -7.09
N ARG A 194 4.96 3.31 -8.30
CA ARG A 194 5.25 1.91 -8.61
C ARG A 194 6.71 1.65 -8.29
N ALA A 195 6.97 1.15 -7.08
CA ALA A 195 8.31 0.86 -6.63
C ALA A 195 8.86 -0.40 -7.30
N SER A 196 10.11 -0.34 -7.75
CA SER A 196 10.86 -1.54 -8.16
C SER A 196 11.42 -2.31 -6.96
N ALA A 197 11.43 -1.70 -5.78
CA ALA A 197 11.94 -2.25 -4.53
C ALA A 197 10.84 -2.33 -3.46
N PRO A 198 10.82 -3.37 -2.59
CA PRO A 198 9.86 -3.50 -1.51
C PRO A 198 9.99 -2.35 -0.51
N ILE A 199 8.86 -1.91 0.06
CA ILE A 199 8.78 -0.87 1.08
C ILE A 199 8.61 -1.55 2.45
N TYR A 200 9.65 -1.62 3.25
CA TYR A 200 9.57 -2.09 4.63
C TYR A 200 9.17 -0.94 5.54
N ALA A 201 7.92 -0.99 6.00
CA ALA A 201 7.34 0.03 6.88
C ALA A 201 7.57 -0.34 8.34
N ILE A 202 8.41 0.44 9.01
CA ILE A 202 8.87 0.16 10.38
C ILE A 202 8.00 0.93 11.37
N THR A 203 7.28 0.22 12.24
CA THR A 203 6.44 0.82 13.29
C THR A 203 6.23 -0.12 14.45
N ARG A 204 5.99 0.44 15.64
CA ARG A 204 5.58 -0.28 16.86
C ARG A 204 4.06 -0.47 16.96
N HIS A 205 3.28 0.29 16.16
CA HIS A 205 1.82 0.35 16.31
C HIS A 205 1.13 -0.77 15.53
N ASP A 206 0.46 -1.67 16.23
CA ASP A 206 -0.27 -2.81 15.65
C ASP A 206 -1.40 -2.35 14.70
N GLY A 207 -2.11 -1.27 15.04
CA GLY A 207 -3.16 -0.72 14.19
C GLY A 207 -2.61 -0.25 12.83
N ALA A 208 -1.52 0.53 12.86
CA ALA A 208 -0.85 1.01 11.65
C ALA A 208 -0.32 -0.17 10.81
N ARG A 209 0.26 -1.20 11.44
CA ARG A 209 0.75 -2.39 10.73
C ARG A 209 -0.37 -3.11 9.97
N ARG A 210 -1.55 -3.28 10.61
CA ARG A 210 -2.71 -3.93 9.97
C ARG A 210 -3.23 -3.14 8.79
N GLN A 211 -3.31 -1.81 8.90
CA GLN A 211 -3.72 -0.94 7.79
C GLN A 211 -2.72 -0.96 6.64
N MET A 212 -1.42 -0.90 6.95
CA MET A 212 -0.37 -0.92 5.94
C MET A 212 -0.26 -2.24 5.18
N ALA A 213 -0.70 -3.36 5.77
CA ALA A 213 -0.72 -4.66 5.11
C ALA A 213 -1.65 -4.73 3.87
N LEU A 214 -2.57 -3.77 3.73
CA LEU A 214 -3.42 -3.62 2.54
C LEU A 214 -2.79 -2.76 1.45
N MET A 215 -1.69 -2.05 1.73
CA MET A 215 -1.04 -1.16 0.78
C MET A 215 -0.12 -1.95 -0.16
N ARG A 216 -0.17 -1.62 -1.44
CA ARG A 216 0.69 -2.26 -2.44
C ARG A 216 2.17 -1.99 -2.15
N ASP A 217 2.99 -3.04 -2.32
CA ASP A 217 4.45 -3.04 -2.14
C ASP A 217 4.91 -2.73 -0.71
N VAL A 218 4.01 -2.62 0.28
CA VAL A 218 4.32 -2.30 1.68
C VAL A 218 4.31 -3.55 2.54
N PHE A 219 5.42 -3.77 3.24
CA PHE A 219 5.63 -4.87 4.17
C PHE A 219 5.85 -4.30 5.58
N PRO A 220 4.82 -4.31 6.44
CA PRO A 220 4.92 -3.73 7.76
C PRO A 220 5.73 -4.61 8.71
N ILE A 221 6.73 -4.01 9.36
CA ILE A 221 7.65 -4.68 10.28
C ILE A 221 7.49 -4.07 11.67
N ASN A 222 7.38 -4.93 12.68
CA ASN A 222 7.32 -4.49 14.08
C ASN A 222 8.70 -4.12 14.60
N PHE A 223 8.83 -2.88 15.07
CA PHE A 223 10.05 -2.42 15.75
C PHE A 223 9.70 -1.25 16.69
N ASP A 224 10.13 -1.38 17.95
CA ASP A 224 9.96 -0.33 18.94
C ASP A 224 11.16 0.61 18.93
N SER A 225 10.93 1.84 18.50
CA SER A 225 11.95 2.89 18.41
C SER A 225 11.93 3.87 19.58
N ARG A 226 11.11 3.64 20.62
CA ARG A 226 11.00 4.55 21.77
C ARG A 226 12.33 4.71 22.49
N GLY A 227 12.68 5.95 22.80
CA GLY A 227 13.92 6.26 23.52
C GLY A 227 15.20 6.10 22.69
N LEU A 228 15.10 5.73 21.42
CA LEU A 228 16.23 5.65 20.50
C LEU A 228 16.45 6.98 19.80
N THR A 229 17.71 7.33 19.58
CA THR A 229 18.07 8.39 18.64
C THR A 229 17.71 7.97 17.20
N PRO A 230 17.52 8.89 16.25
CA PRO A 230 17.26 8.56 14.84
C PRO A 230 18.32 7.61 14.24
N ARG A 231 19.58 7.74 14.69
CA ARG A 231 20.69 6.87 14.27
C ARG A 231 20.57 5.45 14.82
N GLU A 232 20.23 5.31 16.09
CA GLU A 232 19.99 4.01 16.71
C GLU A 232 18.78 3.29 16.13
N ALA A 233 17.70 4.03 15.87
CA ALA A 233 16.52 3.50 15.22
C ALA A 233 16.80 3.03 13.78
N ALA A 234 17.59 3.78 13.02
CA ALA A 234 18.03 3.36 11.68
C ALA A 234 18.86 2.07 11.75
N ARG A 235 19.83 1.98 12.68
CA ARG A 235 20.61 0.75 12.87
C ARG A 235 19.76 -0.43 13.32
N GLY A 236 18.86 -0.20 14.29
CA GLY A 236 17.97 -1.22 14.82
C GLY A 236 17.03 -1.78 13.75
N SER A 237 16.42 -0.93 12.95
CA SER A 237 15.52 -1.34 11.86
C SER A 237 16.24 -2.16 10.79
N ILE A 238 17.44 -1.74 10.36
CA ILE A 238 18.24 -2.52 9.41
C ILE A 238 18.60 -3.88 9.99
N ARG A 239 19.01 -3.94 11.26
CA ARG A 239 19.32 -5.22 11.92
C ARG A 239 18.12 -6.16 11.98
N VAL A 240 16.92 -5.64 12.25
CA VAL A 240 15.69 -6.46 12.23
C VAL A 240 15.46 -7.05 10.84
N LEU A 241 15.66 -6.28 9.77
CA LEU A 241 15.49 -6.76 8.40
C LEU A 241 16.56 -7.79 8.02
N VAL A 242 17.80 -7.62 8.45
CA VAL A 242 18.88 -8.60 8.23
C VAL A 242 18.58 -9.91 8.99
N ASN A 243 18.15 -9.83 10.25
CA ASN A 243 17.78 -11.00 11.04
C ASN A 243 16.57 -11.76 10.44
N ALA A 244 15.67 -11.06 9.79
CA ALA A 244 14.54 -11.62 9.05
C ALA A 244 14.92 -12.14 7.65
N GLN A 245 16.20 -12.10 7.27
CA GLN A 245 16.70 -12.49 5.94
C GLN A 245 16.08 -11.71 4.77
N LEU A 246 15.62 -10.49 5.03
CA LEU A 246 15.06 -9.57 4.03
C LEU A 246 16.13 -8.69 3.39
N LEU A 247 17.25 -8.49 4.10
CA LEU A 247 18.43 -7.77 3.63
C LEU A 247 19.69 -8.59 3.89
N GLU A 248 20.70 -8.41 3.04
CA GLU A 248 22.03 -9.05 3.13
C GLU A 248 23.13 -8.01 3.23
N VAL A 249 24.31 -8.45 3.69
CA VAL A 249 25.51 -7.59 3.74
C VAL A 249 25.84 -7.05 2.34
N GLY A 250 26.04 -5.75 2.25
CA GLY A 250 26.31 -5.05 1.00
C GLY A 250 25.07 -4.46 0.33
N ASP A 251 23.86 -4.85 0.73
CA ASP A 251 22.62 -4.29 0.21
C ASP A 251 22.55 -2.78 0.48
N ARG A 252 22.13 -2.03 -0.54
CA ARG A 252 21.82 -0.61 -0.42
C ARG A 252 20.32 -0.42 -0.17
N VAL A 253 19.98 0.48 0.72
CA VAL A 253 18.60 0.84 1.04
C VAL A 253 18.42 2.35 1.08
N VAL A 254 17.25 2.83 0.69
CA VAL A 254 16.83 4.19 0.99
C VAL A 254 16.04 4.18 2.28
N PHE A 255 16.47 4.97 3.24
CA PHE A 255 15.88 5.07 4.57
C PHE A 255 15.20 6.42 4.74
N THR A 256 13.93 6.42 5.19
CA THR A 256 13.18 7.64 5.50
C THR A 256 12.74 7.67 6.95
N SER A 257 12.88 8.84 7.57
CA SER A 257 12.46 9.07 8.97
C SER A 257 12.10 10.52 9.21
N GLY A 258 11.48 10.80 10.35
CA GLY A 258 11.39 12.13 10.92
C GLY A 258 12.54 12.38 11.92
N GLU A 259 12.89 13.64 12.13
CA GLU A 259 13.78 14.04 13.22
C GLU A 259 13.15 13.75 14.59
N HIS A 260 11.85 13.95 14.69
CA HIS A 260 11.06 13.64 15.88
C HIS A 260 10.27 12.35 15.62
N MET A 261 10.78 11.24 16.14
CA MET A 261 10.33 9.89 15.85
C MET A 261 8.90 9.57 16.28
N GLU A 262 8.29 10.38 17.14
CA GLU A 262 6.94 10.16 17.69
C GLU A 262 5.89 11.14 17.17
N THR A 263 6.20 11.88 16.09
CA THR A 263 5.30 12.89 15.55
C THR A 263 4.71 12.43 14.22
N HIS A 264 3.39 12.46 14.09
CA HIS A 264 2.69 12.15 12.85
C HIS A 264 3.05 13.14 11.73
N GLY A 265 3.34 12.65 10.53
CA GLY A 265 3.64 13.48 9.36
C GLY A 265 4.99 14.21 9.42
N ALA A 266 5.87 13.85 10.36
CA ALA A 266 7.17 14.50 10.57
C ALA A 266 8.30 13.96 9.69
N THR A 267 8.02 13.12 8.69
CA THR A 267 9.05 12.59 7.78
C THR A 267 9.68 13.74 7.00
N ASN A 268 10.94 14.03 7.29
CA ASN A 268 11.71 15.12 6.70
C ASN A 268 13.12 14.71 6.28
N THR A 269 13.50 13.45 6.50
CA THR A 269 14.84 12.93 6.24
C THR A 269 14.80 11.77 5.28
N LEU A 270 15.72 11.78 4.30
CA LEU A 270 16.03 10.70 3.38
C LEU A 270 17.53 10.42 3.47
N ARG A 271 17.89 9.13 3.58
CA ARG A 271 19.30 8.69 3.64
C ARG A 271 19.52 7.47 2.76
N LEU A 272 20.65 7.42 2.09
CA LEU A 272 21.14 6.21 1.45
C LEU A 272 22.04 5.48 2.43
N LEU A 273 21.67 4.25 2.79
CA LEU A 273 22.39 3.38 3.72
C LEU A 273 22.85 2.12 3.00
N GLN A 274 23.89 1.49 3.54
CA GLN A 274 24.35 0.18 3.11
C GLN A 274 24.45 -0.76 4.33
N VAL A 275 24.08 -2.02 4.15
CA VAL A 275 24.25 -3.05 5.19
C VAL A 275 25.72 -3.38 5.32
N ALA A 276 26.29 -3.11 6.50
CA ALA A 276 27.69 -3.36 6.80
C ALA A 276 27.97 -4.83 7.14
N PRO A 277 29.23 -5.30 7.13
CA PRO A 277 29.58 -6.70 7.44
C PRO A 277 29.13 -7.19 8.82
N ASP A 278 28.94 -6.30 9.78
CA ASP A 278 28.42 -6.58 11.12
C ASP A 278 26.88 -6.60 11.18
N GLY A 279 26.21 -6.48 10.03
CA GLY A 279 24.74 -6.43 9.91
C GLY A 279 24.13 -5.10 10.34
N ASN A 280 24.92 -4.08 10.61
CA ASN A 280 24.45 -2.73 10.94
C ASN A 280 24.34 -1.85 9.68
N ALA A 281 23.75 -0.67 9.84
CA ALA A 281 23.72 0.34 8.79
C ALA A 281 25.03 1.15 8.77
N SER A 282 25.66 1.25 7.60
CA SER A 282 26.71 2.22 7.28
C SER A 282 26.15 3.40 6.48
N GLY A 283 26.86 4.53 6.42
CA GLY A 283 26.38 5.73 5.72
C GLY A 283 25.59 6.69 6.62
N LEU A 284 25.59 6.46 7.94
CA LEU A 284 24.91 7.34 8.91
C LEU A 284 25.69 8.62 9.22
N GLY A 285 26.92 8.78 8.69
CA GLY A 285 27.78 9.92 8.95
C GLY A 285 28.22 10.02 10.43
N ASP A 286 29.32 10.68 10.69
CA ASP A 286 29.67 11.19 12.01
C ASP A 286 29.13 12.63 12.10
N LEU A 287 27.96 12.81 12.69
CA LEU A 287 27.44 14.10 13.14
C LEU A 287 27.54 14.16 14.64
#